data_9a46c77105eccabdc444bca622cdfa81
#
_entry.id   9a46c77105eccabdc444bca622cdfa81
#
_cell.length_a   1.000
_cell.length_b   1.000
_cell.length_c   1.000
_cell.angle_alpha   90.00
_cell.angle_beta   90.00
_cell.angle_gamma   90.00
#
_symmetry.space_group_name_H-M   'P 1'
#
loop_
_entity.id
_entity.type
_entity.pdbx_description
1 polymer ?
#
loop_
_entity_poly.entity_id
_entity_poly.type
_entity_poly.pdbx_seq_one_letter_code
_entity_poly.pdbx_strand_id
1 'polypeptide(L)'
;CKEVEELSEIYINSESNIFHEIANSYGVKFYQRKPIYATDEATNDQFILDFVKHIDCDIVVQINPTSPLVSSGEISNFIKEMIDGDFDTMLSLKREQVEGFYQGNPINFNPMVQMPRSQDLIPIYLHCSTILAWKSKIIKQKMEEHDCCTYGADSNVGYYIFESFAGVDIDNEQ
;
A
#
# COMPACT_ATOMS: atom_id res chain seq x y z
N CYS A 1 12.66 -0.51 6.89
CA CYS A 1 11.85 -1.44 7.71
C CYS A 1 12.56 -1.86 9.01
N LYS A 2 13.85 -2.25 9.01
CA LYS A 2 14.55 -2.75 10.22
C LYS A 2 14.63 -1.76 11.40
N GLU A 3 14.45 -0.49 11.14
CA GLU A 3 14.42 0.59 12.15
C GLU A 3 13.01 0.91 12.65
N VAL A 4 12.00 0.18 12.21
CA VAL A 4 10.58 0.38 12.55
C VAL A 4 10.24 -0.56 13.70
N GLU A 5 10.03 0.00 14.89
CA GLU A 5 9.82 -0.76 16.13
C GLU A 5 8.47 -1.49 16.16
N GLU A 6 7.48 -1.01 15.42
CA GLU A 6 6.15 -1.60 15.33
C GLU A 6 6.13 -2.92 14.55
N LEU A 7 7.18 -3.24 13.78
CA LEU A 7 7.28 -4.47 13.01
C LEU A 7 7.92 -5.59 13.85
N SER A 8 7.17 -6.65 14.13
CA SER A 8 7.69 -7.83 14.82
C SER A 8 8.54 -8.72 13.90
N GLU A 9 8.19 -8.81 12.62
CA GLU A 9 8.88 -9.63 11.63
C GLU A 9 8.90 -8.94 10.26
N ILE A 10 9.95 -9.18 9.50
CA ILE A 10 10.10 -8.64 8.14
C ILE A 10 10.35 -9.81 7.19
N TYR A 11 9.59 -9.83 6.10
CA TYR A 11 9.71 -10.83 5.05
C TYR A 11 9.98 -10.17 3.69
N ILE A 12 10.85 -10.80 2.90
CA ILE A 12 10.84 -10.61 1.45
C ILE A 12 9.94 -11.69 0.86
N ASN A 13 8.86 -11.28 0.19
CA ASN A 13 7.89 -12.16 -0.44
C ASN A 13 8.13 -12.17 -1.95
N SER A 14 8.71 -13.26 -2.48
CA SER A 14 9.01 -13.41 -3.90
C SER A 14 8.98 -14.87 -4.33
N GLU A 15 8.69 -15.12 -5.61
CA GLU A 15 8.81 -16.43 -6.25
C GLU A 15 10.27 -16.79 -6.59
N SER A 16 11.14 -15.80 -6.71
CA SER A 16 12.53 -16.00 -7.11
C SER A 16 13.46 -16.30 -5.94
N ASN A 17 14.15 -17.42 -6.00
CA ASN A 17 15.10 -17.84 -4.96
C ASN A 17 16.31 -16.89 -4.78
N ILE A 18 16.59 -16.00 -5.73
CA ILE A 18 17.66 -15.01 -5.57
C ILE A 18 17.39 -14.10 -4.36
N PHE A 19 16.11 -13.85 -4.04
CA PHE A 19 15.71 -13.02 -2.91
C PHE A 19 15.90 -13.72 -1.56
N HIS A 20 16.07 -15.05 -1.54
CA HIS A 20 16.43 -15.77 -0.32
C HIS A 20 17.83 -15.38 0.18
N GLU A 21 18.81 -15.30 -0.71
CA GLU A 21 20.17 -14.86 -0.37
C GLU A 21 20.18 -13.40 0.08
N ILE A 22 19.41 -12.55 -0.59
CA ILE A 22 19.25 -11.15 -0.22
C ILE A 22 18.62 -11.03 1.18
N ALA A 23 17.54 -11.76 1.45
CA ALA A 23 16.88 -11.77 2.76
C ALA A 23 17.88 -12.16 3.88
N ASN A 24 18.65 -13.21 3.65
CA ASN A 24 19.69 -13.66 4.59
C ASN A 24 20.75 -12.58 4.82
N SER A 25 21.22 -11.89 3.76
CA SER A 25 22.24 -10.85 3.88
C SER A 25 21.77 -9.65 4.70
N TYR A 26 20.48 -9.36 4.67
CA TYR A 26 19.85 -8.31 5.46
C TYR A 26 19.31 -8.80 6.81
N GLY A 27 19.38 -10.11 7.12
CA GLY A 27 18.87 -10.68 8.37
C GLY A 27 17.35 -10.53 8.51
N VAL A 28 16.62 -10.70 7.41
CA VAL A 28 15.15 -10.74 7.35
C VAL A 28 14.71 -12.10 6.83
N LYS A 29 13.45 -12.44 7.04
CA LYS A 29 12.89 -13.72 6.59
C LYS A 29 12.57 -13.70 5.10
N PHE A 30 12.54 -14.87 4.49
CA PHE A 30 12.10 -15.06 3.10
C PHE A 30 10.82 -15.88 3.07
N TYR A 31 9.82 -15.40 2.35
CA TYR A 31 8.60 -16.15 2.04
C TYR A 31 8.62 -16.53 0.56
N GLN A 32 8.76 -17.84 0.29
CA GLN A 32 8.75 -18.38 -1.07
C GLN A 32 7.31 -18.35 -1.60
N ARG A 33 7.00 -17.33 -2.40
CA ARG A 33 5.70 -17.21 -3.06
C ARG A 33 5.55 -18.29 -4.14
N LYS A 34 4.36 -18.87 -4.25
CA LYS A 34 4.07 -19.85 -5.29
C LYS A 34 4.11 -19.16 -6.66
N PRO A 35 4.70 -19.81 -7.70
CA PRO A 35 4.81 -19.22 -9.04
C PRO A 35 3.49 -18.74 -9.64
N ILE A 36 2.37 -19.39 -9.30
CA ILE A 36 1.03 -19.00 -9.78
C ILE A 36 0.64 -17.58 -9.33
N TYR A 37 1.22 -17.07 -8.23
CA TYR A 37 0.98 -15.72 -7.74
C TYR A 37 2.02 -14.70 -8.21
N ALA A 38 2.80 -15.07 -9.22
CA ALA A 38 3.82 -14.21 -9.85
C ALA A 38 3.60 -14.07 -11.36
N THR A 39 2.41 -14.42 -11.83
CA THR A 39 2.00 -14.24 -13.23
C THR A 39 1.33 -12.88 -13.42
N ASP A 40 1.19 -12.43 -14.66
CA ASP A 40 0.54 -11.15 -15.00
C ASP A 40 -0.96 -11.14 -14.63
N GLU A 41 -1.58 -12.32 -14.47
CA GLU A 41 -2.97 -12.45 -14.05
C GLU A 41 -3.14 -12.46 -12.51
N ALA A 42 -2.05 -12.64 -11.77
CA ALA A 42 -2.11 -12.71 -10.31
C ALA A 42 -2.40 -11.33 -9.71
N THR A 43 -3.40 -11.28 -8.84
CA THR A 43 -3.78 -10.04 -8.16
C THR A 43 -3.09 -9.90 -6.80
N ASN A 44 -3.04 -8.67 -6.29
CA ASN A 44 -2.56 -8.40 -4.92
C ASN A 44 -3.38 -9.17 -3.89
N ASP A 45 -4.69 -9.29 -4.08
CA ASP A 45 -5.61 -10.03 -3.23
C ASP A 45 -5.18 -11.49 -3.04
N GLN A 46 -4.78 -12.14 -4.13
CA GLN A 46 -4.41 -13.55 -4.13
C GLN A 46 -3.11 -13.82 -3.37
N PHE A 47 -2.05 -13.03 -3.63
CA PHE A 47 -0.79 -13.31 -2.96
C PHE A 47 -0.74 -12.81 -1.51
N ILE A 48 -1.48 -11.76 -1.15
CA ILE A 48 -1.58 -11.37 0.26
C ILE A 48 -2.41 -12.38 1.06
N LEU A 49 -3.47 -12.94 0.48
CA LEU A 49 -4.22 -14.04 1.09
C LEU A 49 -3.35 -15.28 1.29
N ASP A 50 -2.54 -15.66 0.28
CA ASP A 50 -1.61 -16.79 0.42
C ASP A 50 -0.63 -16.54 1.57
N PHE A 51 -0.08 -15.34 1.68
CA PHE A 51 0.83 -14.98 2.76
C PHE A 51 0.19 -15.14 4.14
N VAL A 52 -0.98 -14.53 4.39
CA VAL A 52 -1.63 -14.58 5.71
C VAL A 52 -2.25 -15.94 6.05
N LYS A 53 -2.35 -16.87 5.10
CA LYS A 53 -2.69 -18.26 5.36
C LYS A 53 -1.53 -19.07 5.93
N HIS A 54 -0.29 -18.64 5.69
CA HIS A 54 0.92 -19.36 6.10
C HIS A 54 1.70 -18.65 7.21
N ILE A 55 1.55 -17.34 7.32
CA ILE A 55 2.22 -16.51 8.33
C ILE A 55 1.16 -16.00 9.31
N ASP A 56 1.31 -16.36 10.57
CA ASP A 56 0.41 -15.91 11.65
C ASP A 56 0.83 -14.50 12.10
N CYS A 57 -0.06 -13.55 11.91
CA CYS A 57 0.12 -12.15 12.32
C CYS A 57 -1.23 -11.46 12.48
N ASP A 58 -1.32 -10.47 13.35
CA ASP A 58 -2.53 -9.67 13.54
C ASP A 58 -2.72 -8.68 12.39
N ILE A 59 -1.64 -8.00 12.02
CA ILE A 59 -1.60 -6.99 10.96
C ILE A 59 -0.47 -7.37 10.00
N VAL A 60 -0.76 -7.34 8.71
CA VAL A 60 0.24 -7.42 7.65
C VAL A 60 0.41 -6.05 7.01
N VAL A 61 1.66 -5.62 6.84
CA VAL A 61 2.04 -4.38 6.18
C VAL A 61 2.82 -4.73 4.92
N GLN A 62 2.27 -4.38 3.77
CA GLN A 62 2.94 -4.52 2.49
C GLN A 62 3.63 -3.21 2.13
N ILE A 63 4.92 -3.28 1.80
CA ILE A 63 5.72 -2.16 1.33
C ILE A 63 6.28 -2.51 -0.03
N ASN A 64 5.94 -1.71 -1.03
CA ASN A 64 6.38 -1.98 -2.40
C ASN A 64 7.81 -1.49 -2.63
N PRO A 65 8.69 -2.33 -3.17
CA PRO A 65 10.09 -1.97 -3.42
C PRO A 65 10.26 -0.92 -4.52
N THR A 66 9.24 -0.70 -5.35
CA THR A 66 9.18 0.35 -6.37
C THR A 66 9.01 1.76 -5.79
N SER A 67 8.81 1.89 -4.48
CA SER A 67 8.72 3.18 -3.76
C SER A 67 9.94 3.38 -2.84
N PRO A 68 11.16 3.60 -3.39
CA PRO A 68 12.41 3.59 -2.63
C PRO A 68 12.61 4.81 -1.73
N LEU A 69 11.77 5.83 -1.86
CA LEU A 69 11.90 7.10 -1.12
C LEU A 69 11.13 7.11 0.20
N VAL A 70 10.40 6.04 0.54
CA VAL A 70 9.70 5.93 1.82
C VAL A 70 10.70 5.75 2.97
N SER A 71 10.57 6.58 3.99
CA SER A 71 11.42 6.55 5.18
C SER A 71 10.88 5.59 6.25
N SER A 72 11.76 5.14 7.16
CA SER A 72 11.37 4.35 8.35
C SER A 72 10.37 5.10 9.24
N GLY A 73 10.53 6.43 9.36
CA GLY A 73 9.60 7.27 10.13
C GLY A 73 8.20 7.31 9.53
N GLU A 74 8.07 7.37 8.20
CA GLU A 74 6.77 7.33 7.54
C GLU A 74 6.09 5.97 7.67
N ILE A 75 6.86 4.88 7.57
CA ILE A 75 6.34 3.53 7.82
C ILE A 75 5.81 3.40 9.25
N SER A 76 6.58 3.87 10.26
CA SER A 76 6.17 3.87 11.66
C SER A 76 4.90 4.68 11.88
N ASN A 77 4.82 5.90 11.33
CA ASN A 77 3.63 6.75 11.46
C ASN A 77 2.40 6.13 10.79
N PHE A 78 2.55 5.52 9.62
CA PHE A 78 1.49 4.80 8.94
C PHE A 78 0.91 3.67 9.81
N ILE A 79 1.80 2.86 10.42
CA ILE A 79 1.37 1.75 11.28
C ILE A 79 0.69 2.26 12.56
N LYS A 80 1.24 3.31 13.19
CA LYS A 80 0.64 3.93 14.38
C LYS A 80 -0.75 4.47 14.09
N GLU A 81 -0.93 5.17 12.97
CA GLU A 81 -2.24 5.71 12.58
C GLU A 81 -3.26 4.60 12.33
N MET A 82 -2.85 3.48 11.72
CA MET A 82 -3.71 2.30 11.58
C MET A 82 -4.16 1.74 12.93
N ILE A 83 -3.23 1.62 13.88
CA ILE A 83 -3.50 1.04 15.21
C ILE A 83 -4.37 2.00 16.03
N ASP A 84 -4.00 3.27 16.10
CA ASP A 84 -4.68 4.30 16.91
C ASP A 84 -6.09 4.58 16.40
N GLY A 85 -6.29 4.52 15.08
CA GLY A 85 -7.60 4.67 14.43
C GLY A 85 -8.45 3.39 14.41
N ASP A 86 -7.90 2.27 14.89
CA ASP A 86 -8.52 0.93 14.85
C ASP A 86 -9.02 0.55 13.44
N PHE A 87 -8.30 0.99 12.40
CA PHE A 87 -8.66 0.69 11.01
C PHE A 87 -8.47 -0.79 10.71
N ASP A 88 -9.35 -1.35 9.89
CA ASP A 88 -9.26 -2.72 9.40
C ASP A 88 -8.33 -2.85 8.20
N THR A 89 -8.32 -1.81 7.38
CA THR A 89 -7.48 -1.62 6.20
C THR A 89 -6.91 -0.19 6.21
N MET A 90 -5.65 -0.03 5.82
CA MET A 90 -5.01 1.27 5.70
C MET A 90 -4.34 1.38 4.34
N LEU A 91 -4.67 2.44 3.59
CA LEU A 91 -4.15 2.70 2.25
C LEU A 91 -3.32 3.98 2.23
N SER A 92 -2.24 3.98 1.47
CA SER A 92 -1.45 5.18 1.26
C SER A 92 -1.94 5.99 0.06
N LEU A 93 -2.01 7.30 0.24
CA LEU A 93 -2.40 8.27 -0.78
C LEU A 93 -1.31 9.32 -0.95
N LYS A 94 -1.18 9.85 -2.15
CA LYS A 94 -0.45 11.09 -2.42
C LYS A 94 -1.42 12.24 -2.70
N ARG A 95 -1.08 13.41 -2.18
CA ARG A 95 -1.82 14.64 -2.40
C ARG A 95 -1.31 15.35 -3.64
N GLU A 96 -2.21 15.63 -4.60
CA GLU A 96 -1.89 16.38 -5.82
C GLU A 96 -2.76 17.64 -5.91
N GLN A 97 -2.12 18.78 -6.05
CA GLN A 97 -2.83 20.06 -6.12
C GLN A 97 -2.84 20.55 -7.57
N VAL A 98 -3.51 19.79 -8.41
CA VAL A 98 -3.66 20.01 -9.86
C VAL A 98 -5.11 19.87 -10.27
N GLU A 99 -5.48 20.41 -11.43
CA GLU A 99 -6.80 20.23 -12.01
C GLU A 99 -6.99 18.77 -12.44
N GLY A 100 -8.01 18.13 -11.89
CA GLY A 100 -8.36 16.76 -12.21
C GLY A 100 -9.58 16.65 -13.12
N PHE A 101 -9.56 15.63 -13.99
CA PHE A 101 -10.69 15.26 -14.84
C PHE A 101 -11.00 13.77 -14.69
N TYR A 102 -12.28 13.44 -14.65
CA TYR A 102 -12.77 12.07 -14.75
C TYR A 102 -13.76 11.94 -15.89
N GLN A 103 -13.46 11.10 -16.87
CA GLN A 103 -14.26 10.91 -18.08
C GLN A 103 -14.62 12.23 -18.80
N GLY A 104 -13.64 13.14 -18.87
CA GLY A 104 -13.79 14.44 -19.50
C GLY A 104 -14.47 15.52 -18.67
N ASN A 105 -14.92 15.20 -17.44
CA ASN A 105 -15.54 16.16 -16.53
C ASN A 105 -14.55 16.59 -15.45
N PRO A 106 -14.49 17.90 -15.10
CA PRO A 106 -13.67 18.38 -14.00
C PRO A 106 -14.19 17.84 -12.67
N ILE A 107 -13.26 17.46 -11.74
CA ILE A 107 -13.61 16.88 -10.45
C ILE A 107 -13.35 17.82 -9.27
N ASN A 108 -12.37 18.74 -9.37
CA ASN A 108 -11.98 19.60 -8.27
C ASN A 108 -11.96 21.11 -8.61
N PHE A 109 -12.54 21.50 -9.74
CA PHE A 109 -12.70 22.91 -10.12
C PHE A 109 -13.98 23.12 -10.93
N ASN A 110 -14.45 24.38 -10.99
CA ASN A 110 -15.62 24.76 -11.79
C ASN A 110 -15.15 25.47 -13.07
N PRO A 111 -15.38 24.92 -14.28
CA PRO A 111 -14.95 25.52 -15.54
C PRO A 111 -15.75 26.78 -15.92
N MET A 112 -16.84 27.10 -15.22
CA MET A 112 -17.72 28.26 -15.50
C MET A 112 -17.32 29.50 -14.71
N VAL A 113 -16.24 29.44 -13.91
CA VAL A 113 -15.74 30.58 -13.14
C VAL A 113 -14.26 30.84 -13.48
N GLN A 114 -13.76 31.99 -13.03
CA GLN A 114 -12.34 32.31 -13.22
C GLN A 114 -11.47 31.21 -12.58
N MET A 115 -10.39 30.81 -13.28
CA MET A 115 -9.42 29.83 -12.81
C MET A 115 -8.86 30.24 -11.44
N PRO A 116 -8.93 29.39 -10.42
CA PRO A 116 -8.31 29.63 -9.12
C PRO A 116 -6.78 29.63 -9.24
N ARG A 117 -6.11 30.27 -8.28
CA ARG A 117 -4.66 30.12 -8.16
C ARG A 117 -4.37 28.66 -7.75
N SER A 118 -3.25 28.10 -8.19
CA SER A 118 -2.91 26.70 -7.92
C SER A 118 -2.91 26.36 -6.41
N GLN A 119 -2.47 27.30 -5.54
CA GLN A 119 -2.51 27.10 -4.09
C GLN A 119 -3.91 27.13 -3.46
N ASP A 120 -4.91 27.65 -4.17
CA ASP A 120 -6.30 27.71 -3.71
C ASP A 120 -7.16 26.56 -4.29
N LEU A 121 -6.56 25.75 -5.17
CA LEU A 121 -7.24 24.61 -5.77
C LEU A 121 -7.48 23.53 -4.72
N ILE A 122 -8.65 22.91 -4.73
CA ILE A 122 -8.94 21.76 -3.89
C ILE A 122 -8.06 20.57 -4.35
N PRO A 123 -7.22 20.01 -3.48
CA PRO A 123 -6.36 18.89 -3.89
C PRO A 123 -7.17 17.64 -4.20
N ILE A 124 -6.65 16.81 -5.09
CA ILE A 124 -7.08 15.43 -5.29
C ILE A 124 -6.12 14.48 -4.56
N TYR A 125 -6.64 13.33 -4.17
CA TYR A 125 -5.85 12.29 -3.50
C TYR A 125 -5.80 11.07 -4.41
N LEU A 126 -4.59 10.67 -4.78
CA LEU A 126 -4.36 9.52 -5.64
C LEU A 126 -3.82 8.37 -4.81
N HIS A 127 -4.39 7.18 -4.99
CA HIS A 127 -3.84 5.98 -4.39
C HIS A 127 -2.41 5.78 -4.89
N CYS A 128 -1.50 5.56 -3.95
CA CYS A 128 -0.14 5.10 -4.25
C CYS A 128 0.10 3.79 -3.51
N SER A 129 0.63 2.81 -4.21
CA SER A 129 0.84 1.47 -3.64
C SER A 129 2.08 1.37 -2.74
N THR A 130 2.59 2.50 -2.22
CA THR A 130 3.82 2.54 -1.42
C THR A 130 3.74 1.69 -0.18
N ILE A 131 2.68 1.90 0.63
CA ILE A 131 2.38 1.11 1.83
C ILE A 131 0.89 0.79 1.86
N LEU A 132 0.59 -0.45 2.15
CA LEU A 132 -0.75 -0.97 2.36
C LEU A 132 -0.74 -1.80 3.63
N ALA A 133 -1.80 -1.79 4.42
CA ALA A 133 -1.89 -2.66 5.58
C ALA A 133 -3.31 -3.14 5.84
N TRP A 134 -3.41 -4.31 6.43
CA TRP A 134 -4.68 -4.97 6.74
C TRP A 134 -4.56 -5.78 8.03
N LYS A 135 -5.63 -5.83 8.80
CA LYS A 135 -5.80 -6.88 9.80
C LYS A 135 -5.95 -8.24 9.08
N SER A 136 -5.15 -9.23 9.43
CA SER A 136 -5.13 -10.54 8.73
C SER A 136 -6.49 -11.24 8.71
N LYS A 137 -7.29 -11.08 9.76
CA LYS A 137 -8.66 -11.61 9.82
C LYS A 137 -9.57 -11.01 8.75
N ILE A 138 -9.38 -9.71 8.45
CA ILE A 138 -10.17 -8.98 7.45
C ILE A 138 -9.84 -9.44 6.05
N ILE A 139 -8.55 -9.67 5.73
CA ILE A 139 -8.16 -10.26 4.44
C ILE A 139 -8.90 -11.58 4.20
N LYS A 140 -8.84 -12.51 5.18
CA LYS A 140 -9.49 -13.82 5.07
C LYS A 140 -10.99 -13.69 4.88
N GLN A 141 -11.64 -12.84 5.68
CA GLN A 141 -13.07 -12.59 5.63
C GLN A 141 -13.50 -11.98 4.29
N LYS A 142 -12.84 -10.90 3.85
CA LYS A 142 -13.24 -10.17 2.63
C LYS A 142 -12.97 -10.97 1.36
N MET A 143 -11.93 -11.79 1.34
CA MET A 143 -11.69 -12.73 0.26
C MET A 143 -12.76 -13.82 0.18
N GLU A 144 -13.29 -14.29 1.33
CA GLU A 144 -14.39 -15.25 1.35
C GLU A 144 -15.74 -14.63 0.93
N GLU A 145 -16.01 -13.40 1.37
CA GLU A 145 -17.27 -12.70 1.12
C GLU A 145 -17.36 -12.08 -0.29
N HIS A 146 -16.25 -11.52 -0.80
CA HIS A 146 -16.23 -10.64 -1.97
C HIS A 146 -15.18 -11.00 -3.02
N ASP A 147 -14.29 -11.97 -2.75
CA ASP A 147 -13.13 -12.31 -3.58
C ASP A 147 -12.19 -11.10 -3.84
N CYS A 148 -12.17 -10.13 -2.90
CA CYS A 148 -11.28 -8.96 -2.92
C CYS A 148 -11.04 -8.43 -1.51
N CYS A 149 -9.85 -7.88 -1.25
CA CYS A 149 -9.49 -7.29 0.03
C CYS A 149 -8.55 -6.07 -0.07
N THR A 150 -7.85 -5.89 -1.18
CA THR A 150 -6.77 -4.90 -1.32
C THR A 150 -7.23 -3.48 -0.94
N TYR A 151 -8.40 -3.05 -1.40
CA TYR A 151 -8.95 -1.74 -1.09
C TYR A 151 -9.91 -1.73 0.11
N GLY A 152 -9.93 -2.82 0.89
CA GLY A 152 -10.69 -2.94 2.11
C GLY A 152 -12.15 -3.37 1.93
N ALA A 153 -12.66 -3.50 0.71
CA ALA A 153 -14.07 -3.80 0.44
C ALA A 153 -15.01 -2.91 1.29
N ASP A 154 -15.87 -3.48 2.13
CA ASP A 154 -16.78 -2.77 3.04
C ASP A 154 -16.26 -2.70 4.49
N SER A 155 -14.94 -2.86 4.71
CA SER A 155 -14.30 -2.74 6.03
C SER A 155 -14.09 -1.28 6.46
N ASN A 156 -13.63 -1.07 7.70
CA ASN A 156 -13.21 0.26 8.17
C ASN A 156 -11.86 0.64 7.56
N VAL A 157 -11.86 1.52 6.53
CA VAL A 157 -10.67 1.90 5.78
C VAL A 157 -10.13 3.24 6.23
N GLY A 158 -8.86 3.28 6.65
CA GLY A 158 -8.07 4.49 6.88
C GLY A 158 -7.25 4.90 5.65
N TYR A 159 -6.89 6.19 5.58
CA TYR A 159 -6.10 6.74 4.49
C TYR A 159 -4.94 7.55 5.03
N TYR A 160 -3.72 7.11 4.77
CA TYR A 160 -2.49 7.83 5.12
C TYR A 160 -2.02 8.68 3.93
N ILE A 161 -1.85 9.98 4.16
CA ILE A 161 -1.47 10.92 3.10
C ILE A 161 0.01 11.23 3.22
N PHE A 162 0.78 10.88 2.19
CA PHE A 162 2.17 11.29 2.09
C PHE A 162 2.27 12.76 1.69
N GLU A 163 2.98 13.54 2.50
CA GLU A 163 3.36 14.93 2.20
C GLU A 163 4.76 15.02 1.55
N SER A 164 5.45 13.89 1.42
CA SER A 164 6.80 13.73 0.89
C SER A 164 6.80 13.09 -0.49
N PHE A 165 7.98 12.79 -1.01
CA PHE A 165 8.17 12.01 -2.24
C PHE A 165 8.00 10.50 -2.03
N ALA A 166 7.56 10.03 -0.86
CA ALA A 166 7.37 8.60 -0.57
C ALA A 166 6.35 7.93 -1.52
N GLY A 167 5.37 8.70 -2.02
CA GLY A 167 4.38 8.20 -2.97
C GLY A 167 4.87 8.11 -4.43
N VAL A 168 6.17 8.33 -4.70
CA VAL A 168 6.76 8.14 -6.03
C VAL A 168 6.99 6.66 -6.28
N ASP A 169 6.51 6.18 -7.41
CA ASP A 169 6.63 4.80 -7.89
C ASP A 169 7.60 4.76 -9.09
N ILE A 170 8.53 3.82 -9.11
CA ILE A 170 9.56 3.66 -10.14
C ILE A 170 9.38 2.28 -10.79
N ASP A 171 8.59 2.22 -11.85
CA ASP A 171 8.28 0.98 -12.56
C ASP A 171 9.25 0.65 -13.71
N ASN A 172 9.90 1.65 -14.29
CA ASN A 172 10.76 1.47 -15.45
C ASN A 172 12.00 2.38 -15.39
N GLU A 173 13.09 1.93 -16.04
CA GLU A 173 14.24 2.76 -16.37
C GLU A 173 13.82 3.78 -17.47
N GLN A 174 13.64 5.04 -17.09
CA GLN A 174 13.46 6.16 -18.04
C GLN A 174 14.52 7.21 -17.81
#